data_ee48581a50240d770a84a6ef5e3a19e9
#
_entry.id   ee48581a50240d770a84a6ef5e3a19e9
#
_cell.length_a   1.000
_cell.length_b   1.000
_cell.length_c   1.000
_cell.angle_alpha   90.00
_cell.angle_beta   90.00
_cell.angle_gamma   90.00
#
_symmetry.space_group_name_H-M   'P 1'
#
loop_
_entity.id
_entity.type
_entity.pdbx_description
1 polymer ?
#
loop_
_entity_poly.entity_id
_entity_poly.type
_entity_poly.pdbx_seq_one_letter_code
_entity_poly.pdbx_strand_id
1 'polypeptide(L)'
;EAGRAVDQSIEILRRRIDELGTKEPTIVRQGVNRIVVQAPGESDPQRLRDVIGQTAKLTFQMVDDSVTPEDMAAGRVPPGSQVYPADDGFSQSYVLKKRALVTGEMLTDAQQQFDQQSGQPVVSFRFNGQGARRFADATSQNLGKRFAIVLDGKVISAPVIQSAITGGNGQISGSFTPQSANDLAILLRAGALPAPLKVEQQS
;
A
#
# COMPACT_ATOMS: atom_id res chain seq x y z
N GLU A 1 -0.93 -21.08 9.33
CA GLU A 1 -2.15 -21.81 9.57
C GLU A 1 -3.36 -21.09 8.97
N ALA A 2 -4.14 -21.84 8.18
CA ALA A 2 -5.24 -21.27 7.40
C ALA A 2 -6.33 -20.65 8.28
N GLY A 3 -6.62 -21.25 9.43
CA GLY A 3 -7.67 -20.74 10.33
C GLY A 3 -7.36 -19.37 10.92
N ARG A 4 -6.10 -19.14 11.30
CA ARG A 4 -5.66 -17.85 11.84
C ARG A 4 -5.70 -16.77 10.77
N ALA A 5 -5.25 -17.10 9.55
CA ALA A 5 -5.28 -16.15 8.44
C ALA A 5 -6.71 -15.73 8.09
N VAL A 6 -7.66 -16.67 8.15
CA VAL A 6 -9.07 -16.38 7.89
C VAL A 6 -9.63 -15.45 8.99
N ASP A 7 -9.32 -15.68 10.26
CA ASP A 7 -9.78 -14.83 11.35
C ASP A 7 -9.23 -13.41 11.24
N GLN A 8 -7.95 -13.26 10.90
CA GLN A 8 -7.35 -11.95 10.66
C GLN A 8 -8.00 -11.25 9.47
N SER A 9 -8.28 -12.00 8.41
CA SER A 9 -8.92 -11.45 7.21
C SER A 9 -10.32 -10.93 7.52
N ILE A 10 -11.09 -11.63 8.35
CA ILE A 10 -12.43 -11.19 8.76
C ILE A 10 -12.37 -9.85 9.48
N GLU A 11 -11.43 -9.68 10.40
CA GLU A 11 -11.28 -8.43 11.13
C GLU A 11 -10.91 -7.28 10.20
N ILE A 12 -9.96 -7.52 9.29
CA ILE A 12 -9.52 -6.51 8.32
C ILE A 12 -10.65 -6.16 7.36
N LEU A 13 -11.38 -7.16 6.86
CA LEU A 13 -12.53 -6.94 5.98
C LEU A 13 -13.60 -6.10 6.66
N ARG A 14 -13.88 -6.38 7.93
CA ARG A 14 -14.86 -5.61 8.71
C ARG A 14 -14.45 -4.14 8.79
N ARG A 15 -13.17 -3.87 9.07
CA ARG A 15 -12.65 -2.49 9.11
C ARG A 15 -12.79 -1.79 7.76
N ARG A 16 -12.46 -2.49 6.67
CA ARG A 16 -12.58 -1.92 5.32
C ARG A 16 -14.03 -1.59 4.98
N ILE A 17 -14.95 -2.48 5.31
CA ILE A 17 -16.37 -2.28 5.03
C ILE A 17 -16.94 -1.14 5.88
N ASP A 18 -16.56 -1.06 7.15
CA ASP A 18 -16.98 0.04 8.03
C ASP A 18 -16.51 1.40 7.48
N GLU A 19 -15.27 1.45 6.98
CA GLU A 19 -14.71 2.67 6.39
C GLU A 19 -15.42 3.09 5.10
N LEU A 20 -15.99 2.13 4.36
CA LEU A 20 -16.78 2.43 3.16
C LEU A 20 -18.17 2.95 3.50
N GLY A 21 -18.58 2.90 4.79
CA GLY A 21 -19.89 3.38 5.22
C GLY A 21 -21.04 2.42 4.96
N THR A 22 -20.74 1.17 4.64
CA THR A 22 -21.77 0.15 4.43
C THR A 22 -22.45 -0.19 5.75
N LYS A 23 -23.76 -0.11 5.77
CA LYS A 23 -24.56 -0.36 6.98
C LYS A 23 -24.82 -1.87 7.13
N GLU A 24 -24.62 -2.35 8.33
CA GLU A 24 -24.96 -3.72 8.73
C GLU A 24 -24.35 -4.79 7.82
N PRO A 25 -23.02 -4.75 7.58
CA PRO A 25 -22.40 -5.80 6.78
C PRO A 25 -22.42 -7.11 7.53
N THR A 26 -22.63 -8.20 6.80
CA THR A 26 -22.55 -9.55 7.37
C THR A 26 -21.28 -10.22 6.85
N ILE A 27 -20.40 -10.59 7.77
CA ILE A 27 -19.17 -11.29 7.46
C ILE A 27 -19.18 -12.60 8.22
N VAL A 28 -19.23 -13.72 7.49
CA VAL A 28 -19.36 -15.05 8.08
C VAL A 28 -18.26 -15.94 7.56
N ARG A 29 -17.61 -16.65 8.47
CA ARG A 29 -16.61 -17.65 8.12
C ARG A 29 -17.32 -18.94 7.70
N GLN A 30 -16.97 -19.45 6.51
CA GLN A 30 -17.41 -20.75 6.03
C GLN A 30 -16.20 -21.67 5.89
N GLY A 31 -16.05 -22.64 6.77
CA GLY A 31 -14.91 -23.53 6.74
C GLY A 31 -13.61 -22.85 7.15
N VAL A 32 -12.47 -23.41 6.73
CA VAL A 32 -11.15 -22.92 7.16
C VAL A 32 -10.58 -21.87 6.21
N ASN A 33 -11.11 -21.75 5.00
CA ASN A 33 -10.51 -20.87 3.98
C ASN A 33 -11.54 -20.04 3.21
N ARG A 34 -12.76 -19.92 3.70
CA ARG A 34 -13.84 -19.23 2.99
C ARG A 34 -14.49 -18.19 3.89
N ILE A 35 -14.72 -17.01 3.36
CA ILE A 35 -15.39 -15.91 4.03
C ILE A 35 -16.53 -15.45 3.14
N VAL A 36 -17.73 -15.33 3.71
CA VAL A 36 -18.89 -14.79 3.01
C VAL A 36 -19.16 -13.39 3.52
N VAL A 37 -19.20 -12.41 2.60
CA VAL A 37 -19.47 -11.02 2.92
C VAL A 37 -20.77 -10.61 2.25
N GLN A 38 -21.69 -10.08 3.03
CA GLN A 38 -22.93 -9.50 2.53
C GLN A 38 -22.97 -8.03 2.98
N ALA A 39 -23.12 -7.13 2.02
CA ALA A 39 -23.12 -5.69 2.27
C ALA A 39 -24.39 -5.08 1.66
N PRO A 40 -25.54 -5.23 2.34
CA PRO A 40 -26.78 -4.67 1.83
C PRO A 40 -26.72 -3.14 1.78
N GLY A 41 -27.29 -2.57 0.74
CA GLY A 41 -27.29 -1.12 0.55
C GLY A 41 -26.08 -0.56 -0.17
N GLU A 42 -25.12 -1.42 -0.56
CA GLU A 42 -23.98 -0.95 -1.36
C GLU A 42 -24.42 -0.75 -2.81
N SER A 43 -24.24 0.48 -3.31
CA SER A 43 -24.64 0.83 -4.68
C SER A 43 -23.61 0.46 -5.72
N ASP A 44 -22.36 0.17 -5.31
CA ASP A 44 -21.28 -0.20 -6.23
C ASP A 44 -20.60 -1.48 -5.76
N PRO A 45 -21.13 -2.65 -6.18
CA PRO A 45 -20.53 -3.93 -5.76
C PRO A 45 -19.11 -4.14 -6.25
N GLN A 46 -18.75 -3.56 -7.40
CA GLN A 46 -17.41 -3.72 -7.94
C GLN A 46 -16.39 -2.95 -7.09
N ARG A 47 -16.74 -1.73 -6.68
CA ARG A 47 -15.89 -0.96 -5.78
C ARG A 47 -15.66 -1.69 -4.47
N LEU A 48 -16.72 -2.27 -3.91
CA LEU A 48 -16.62 -3.06 -2.71
C LEU A 48 -15.64 -4.22 -2.87
N ARG A 49 -15.75 -4.97 -3.98
CA ARG A 49 -14.83 -6.08 -4.26
C ARG A 49 -13.39 -5.61 -4.41
N ASP A 50 -13.18 -4.50 -5.13
CA ASP A 50 -11.84 -3.96 -5.37
C ASP A 50 -11.18 -3.55 -4.06
N VAL A 51 -11.94 -2.97 -3.14
CA VAL A 51 -11.41 -2.52 -1.85
C VAL A 51 -11.19 -3.69 -0.90
N ILE A 52 -12.17 -4.59 -0.75
CA ILE A 52 -12.09 -5.64 0.26
C ILE A 52 -11.19 -6.80 -0.15
N GLY A 53 -11.02 -7.06 -1.44
CA GLY A 53 -10.26 -8.21 -1.94
C GLY A 53 -8.77 -7.96 -2.12
N GLN A 54 -8.34 -6.70 -2.09
CA GLN A 54 -6.96 -6.33 -2.35
C GLN A 54 -6.10 -6.57 -1.12
N THR A 55 -4.91 -7.17 -1.29
CA THR A 55 -3.99 -7.41 -0.18
C THR A 55 -3.48 -6.11 0.42
N ALA A 56 -3.21 -5.10 -0.39
CA ALA A 56 -2.76 -3.78 0.04
C ALA A 56 -1.49 -3.82 0.90
N LYS A 57 -0.53 -4.64 0.50
CA LYS A 57 0.75 -4.76 1.19
C LYS A 57 1.65 -3.60 0.76
N LEU A 58 1.92 -2.70 1.68
CA LEU A 58 2.73 -1.51 1.43
C LEU A 58 4.14 -1.71 1.96
N THR A 59 5.14 -1.37 1.15
CA THR A 59 6.55 -1.34 1.57
C THR A 59 7.22 -0.10 1.01
N PHE A 60 8.23 0.40 1.73
CA PHE A 60 9.11 1.48 1.27
C PHE A 60 10.49 0.87 1.07
N GLN A 61 11.03 0.98 -0.16
CA GLN A 61 12.29 0.34 -0.53
C GLN A 61 13.17 1.34 -1.29
N MET A 62 14.47 1.28 -1.05
CA MET A 62 15.40 2.18 -1.73
C MET A 62 15.54 1.77 -3.20
N VAL A 63 15.60 2.78 -4.09
CA VAL A 63 15.96 2.56 -5.49
C VAL A 63 17.45 2.27 -5.56
N ASP A 64 17.82 1.23 -6.33
CA ASP A 64 19.22 0.85 -6.51
C ASP A 64 19.81 1.64 -7.66
N ASP A 65 20.55 2.70 -7.33
CA ASP A 65 21.17 3.60 -8.31
C ASP A 65 22.39 2.97 -9.01
N SER A 66 22.89 1.85 -8.53
CA SER A 66 24.04 1.17 -9.13
C SER A 66 23.69 0.42 -10.43
N VAL A 67 22.39 0.26 -10.70
CA VAL A 67 21.93 -0.46 -11.89
C VAL A 67 21.53 0.51 -12.96
N THR A 68 22.19 0.43 -14.12
CA THR A 68 21.83 1.25 -15.28
C THR A 68 20.62 0.68 -16.00
N PRO A 69 19.92 1.48 -16.85
CA PRO A 69 18.84 0.92 -17.67
C PRO A 69 19.30 -0.23 -18.58
N GLU A 70 20.55 -0.18 -19.04
CA GLU A 70 21.13 -1.25 -19.85
C GLU A 70 21.31 -2.53 -19.04
N ASP A 71 21.78 -2.42 -17.81
CA ASP A 71 21.91 -3.56 -16.89
C ASP A 71 20.56 -4.19 -16.60
N MET A 72 19.54 -3.36 -16.37
CA MET A 72 18.19 -3.83 -16.11
C MET A 72 17.64 -4.61 -17.31
N ALA A 73 17.82 -4.08 -18.51
CA ALA A 73 17.35 -4.73 -19.74
C ALA A 73 18.08 -6.05 -19.99
N ALA A 74 19.35 -6.16 -19.58
CA ALA A 74 20.16 -7.36 -19.74
C ALA A 74 20.00 -8.35 -18.58
N GLY A 75 19.20 -8.04 -17.57
CA GLY A 75 19.01 -8.90 -16.41
C GLY A 75 20.15 -8.87 -15.41
N ARG A 76 21.08 -7.91 -15.52
CA ARG A 76 22.21 -7.77 -14.60
C ARG A 76 21.82 -6.97 -13.37
N VAL A 77 21.12 -7.61 -12.44
CA VAL A 77 20.65 -6.99 -11.19
C VAL A 77 21.35 -7.67 -10.01
N PRO A 78 21.91 -6.89 -9.06
CA PRO A 78 22.57 -7.47 -7.89
C PRO A 78 21.64 -8.38 -7.09
N PRO A 79 22.18 -9.38 -6.37
CA PRO A 79 21.33 -10.32 -5.61
C PRO A 79 20.46 -9.68 -4.54
N GLY A 80 20.87 -8.52 -3.99
CA GLY A 80 20.11 -7.79 -3.00
C GLY A 80 19.07 -6.86 -3.57
N SER A 81 18.87 -6.86 -4.91
CA SER A 81 17.93 -5.98 -5.59
C SER A 81 17.05 -6.78 -6.54
N GLN A 82 15.95 -6.18 -6.96
CA GLN A 82 14.96 -6.81 -7.84
C GLN A 82 14.28 -5.74 -8.68
N VAL A 83 13.86 -6.12 -9.89
CA VAL A 83 13.07 -5.25 -10.76
C VAL A 83 11.60 -5.33 -10.34
N TYR A 84 10.98 -4.17 -10.14
CA TYR A 84 9.56 -4.05 -9.83
C TYR A 84 8.85 -3.27 -10.91
N PRO A 85 7.68 -3.70 -11.36
CA PRO A 85 6.89 -2.89 -12.29
C PRO A 85 6.39 -1.63 -11.60
N ALA A 86 6.20 -0.58 -12.38
CA ALA A 86 5.73 0.70 -11.88
C ALA A 86 4.35 1.03 -12.42
N ASP A 87 3.55 1.68 -11.57
CA ASP A 87 2.23 2.19 -11.91
C ASP A 87 2.18 3.67 -11.49
N ASP A 88 3.24 4.41 -11.82
CA ASP A 88 3.37 5.83 -11.47
C ASP A 88 3.06 6.77 -12.63
N GLY A 89 2.77 6.22 -13.81
CA GLY A 89 2.49 6.98 -15.02
C GLY A 89 3.72 7.48 -15.78
N PHE A 90 4.92 7.27 -15.26
CA PHE A 90 6.15 7.81 -15.86
C PHE A 90 7.15 6.74 -16.27
N SER A 91 7.27 5.69 -15.49
CA SER A 91 8.29 4.65 -15.69
C SER A 91 7.64 3.30 -15.82
N GLN A 92 8.30 2.38 -16.53
CA GLN A 92 7.78 1.02 -16.67
C GLN A 92 8.27 0.11 -15.55
N SER A 93 9.45 0.37 -15.00
CA SER A 93 10.03 -0.48 -13.97
C SER A 93 11.09 0.29 -13.19
N TYR A 94 11.33 -0.17 -11.96
CA TYR A 94 12.42 0.31 -11.11
C TYR A 94 13.19 -0.88 -10.56
N VAL A 95 14.49 -0.70 -10.35
CA VAL A 95 15.30 -1.66 -9.60
C VAL A 95 15.34 -1.19 -8.15
N LEU A 96 14.84 -2.00 -7.26
CA LEU A 96 14.74 -1.67 -5.85
C LEU A 96 15.52 -2.67 -5.01
N LYS A 97 16.08 -2.20 -3.91
CA LYS A 97 16.66 -3.09 -2.90
C LYS A 97 15.54 -3.89 -2.26
N LYS A 98 15.74 -5.20 -2.11
CA LYS A 98 14.70 -6.11 -1.60
C LYS A 98 14.31 -5.79 -0.16
N ARG A 99 15.24 -5.26 0.64
CA ARG A 99 14.99 -4.96 2.04
C ARG A 99 14.12 -3.72 2.19
N ALA A 100 12.97 -3.88 2.82
CA ALA A 100 12.08 -2.75 3.07
C ALA A 100 12.63 -1.87 4.19
N LEU A 101 12.54 -0.55 4.00
CA LEU A 101 12.88 0.42 5.05
C LEU A 101 11.82 0.42 6.14
N VAL A 102 10.56 0.51 5.72
CA VAL A 102 9.37 0.46 6.58
C VAL A 102 8.28 -0.25 5.81
N THR A 103 7.32 -0.78 6.53
CA THR A 103 6.17 -1.50 5.96
C THR A 103 4.86 -0.88 6.40
N GLY A 104 3.78 -1.24 5.73
CA GLY A 104 2.44 -0.75 6.07
C GLY A 104 1.98 -1.13 7.46
N GLU A 105 2.53 -2.19 8.05
CA GLU A 105 2.21 -2.59 9.42
C GLU A 105 2.63 -1.54 10.45
N MET A 106 3.56 -0.66 10.09
CA MET A 106 4.02 0.42 10.95
C MET A 106 3.19 1.68 10.84
N LEU A 107 2.17 1.69 9.96
CA LEU A 107 1.26 2.82 9.83
C LEU A 107 0.21 2.81 10.94
N THR A 108 -0.03 3.98 11.54
CA THR A 108 -1.10 4.18 12.53
C THR A 108 -2.29 4.90 11.94
N ASP A 109 -2.10 5.63 10.83
CA ASP A 109 -3.17 6.39 10.19
C ASP A 109 -2.83 6.64 8.72
N ALA A 110 -3.86 6.82 7.92
CA ALA A 110 -3.74 7.22 6.52
C ALA A 110 -5.04 7.92 6.10
N GLN A 111 -4.92 9.05 5.39
CA GLN A 111 -6.08 9.85 4.99
C GLN A 111 -5.86 10.43 3.60
N GLN A 112 -6.92 10.53 2.83
CA GLN A 112 -6.89 11.26 1.57
C GLN A 112 -6.90 12.76 1.87
N GLN A 113 -6.01 13.50 1.22
CA GLN A 113 -5.91 14.95 1.33
C GLN A 113 -5.60 15.54 -0.04
N PHE A 114 -5.61 16.86 -0.13
CA PHE A 114 -5.17 17.58 -1.31
C PHE A 114 -3.87 18.29 -1.00
N ASP A 115 -2.91 18.18 -1.92
CA ASP A 115 -1.63 18.89 -1.81
C ASP A 115 -1.90 20.40 -1.86
N GLN A 116 -1.36 21.15 -0.92
CA GLN A 116 -1.60 22.59 -0.81
C GLN A 116 -0.98 23.37 -1.98
N GLN A 117 0.08 22.83 -2.58
CA GLN A 117 0.78 23.50 -3.68
C GLN A 117 0.19 23.15 -5.03
N SER A 118 -0.06 21.86 -5.29
CA SER A 118 -0.51 21.39 -6.59
C SER A 118 -2.02 21.20 -6.69
N GLY A 119 -2.71 21.07 -5.55
CA GLY A 119 -4.14 20.76 -5.50
C GLY A 119 -4.47 19.32 -5.88
N GLN A 120 -3.48 18.48 -6.05
CA GLN A 120 -3.67 17.09 -6.45
C GLN A 120 -4.05 16.21 -5.26
N PRO A 121 -4.88 15.17 -5.47
CA PRO A 121 -5.17 14.22 -4.41
C PRO A 121 -3.91 13.46 -3.99
N VAL A 122 -3.70 13.34 -2.68
CA VAL A 122 -2.58 12.60 -2.10
C VAL A 122 -3.09 11.79 -0.92
N VAL A 123 -2.29 10.81 -0.48
CA VAL A 123 -2.56 10.05 0.75
C VAL A 123 -1.53 10.47 1.78
N SER A 124 -1.97 11.10 2.86
CA SER A 124 -1.10 11.39 3.99
C SER A 124 -1.13 10.21 4.96
N PHE A 125 0.02 9.93 5.58
CA PHE A 125 0.14 8.78 6.47
C PHE A 125 1.01 9.12 7.68
N ARG A 126 0.87 8.32 8.73
CA ARG A 126 1.64 8.44 9.96
C ARG A 126 2.13 7.07 10.39
N PHE A 127 3.39 7.00 10.82
CA PHE A 127 4.00 5.80 11.35
C PHE A 127 3.86 5.73 12.87
N ASN A 128 3.94 4.51 13.42
CA ASN A 128 4.16 4.30 14.85
C ASN A 128 5.60 4.71 15.22
N GLY A 129 5.95 4.61 16.51
CA GLY A 129 7.27 5.02 16.97
C GLY A 129 8.42 4.29 16.31
N GLN A 130 8.27 2.99 16.08
CA GLN A 130 9.30 2.17 15.41
C GLN A 130 9.46 2.58 13.95
N GLY A 131 8.35 2.73 13.22
CA GLY A 131 8.39 3.14 11.82
C GLY A 131 8.94 4.54 11.65
N ALA A 132 8.57 5.47 12.54
CA ALA A 132 9.07 6.84 12.51
C ALA A 132 10.58 6.89 12.67
N ARG A 133 11.15 6.12 13.60
CA ARG A 133 12.60 6.06 13.81
C ARG A 133 13.31 5.44 12.61
N ARG A 134 12.81 4.34 12.08
CA ARG A 134 13.41 3.69 10.91
C ARG A 134 13.39 4.60 9.69
N PHE A 135 12.28 5.29 9.48
CA PHE A 135 12.14 6.20 8.35
C PHE A 135 13.03 7.44 8.51
N ALA A 136 13.13 7.97 9.72
CA ALA A 136 14.04 9.09 10.01
C ALA A 136 15.50 8.71 9.74
N ASP A 137 15.94 7.54 10.20
CA ASP A 137 17.29 7.07 9.97
C ASP A 137 17.55 6.85 8.46
N ALA A 138 16.62 6.19 7.78
CA ALA A 138 16.76 5.90 6.35
C ALA A 138 16.83 7.20 5.53
N THR A 139 15.97 8.16 5.81
CA THR A 139 15.97 9.43 5.07
C THR A 139 17.20 10.28 5.39
N SER A 140 17.68 10.26 6.64
CA SER A 140 18.88 10.99 7.02
C SER A 140 20.13 10.47 6.31
N GLN A 141 20.22 9.15 6.10
CA GLN A 141 21.39 8.52 5.50
C GLN A 141 21.35 8.53 3.98
N ASN A 142 20.23 8.88 3.36
CA ASN A 142 20.02 8.76 1.92
C ASN A 142 19.50 10.04 1.29
N LEU A 143 19.97 11.20 1.77
CA LEU A 143 19.58 12.49 1.22
C LEU A 143 19.98 12.58 -0.26
N GLY A 144 19.09 13.10 -1.10
CA GLY A 144 19.29 13.21 -2.52
C GLY A 144 19.03 11.95 -3.32
N LYS A 145 18.77 10.83 -2.65
CA LYS A 145 18.45 9.56 -3.29
C LYS A 145 16.94 9.36 -3.35
N ARG A 146 16.52 8.37 -4.15
CA ARG A 146 15.10 8.03 -4.28
C ARG A 146 14.77 6.80 -3.47
N PHE A 147 13.58 6.80 -2.89
CA PHE A 147 12.96 5.57 -2.39
C PHE A 147 11.66 5.34 -3.13
N ALA A 148 11.24 4.09 -3.21
CA ALA A 148 10.01 3.73 -3.88
C ALA A 148 8.96 3.31 -2.86
N ILE A 149 7.73 3.74 -3.11
CA ILE A 149 6.56 3.29 -2.36
C ILE A 149 5.92 2.18 -3.19
N VAL A 150 5.90 0.97 -2.65
CA VAL A 150 5.47 -0.24 -3.35
C VAL A 150 4.17 -0.74 -2.73
N LEU A 151 3.16 -0.90 -3.54
CA LEU A 151 1.86 -1.45 -3.13
C LEU A 151 1.63 -2.74 -3.91
N ASP A 152 1.53 -3.86 -3.19
CA ASP A 152 1.32 -5.20 -3.77
C ASP A 152 2.30 -5.54 -4.90
N GLY A 153 3.57 -5.15 -4.70
CA GLY A 153 4.63 -5.45 -5.67
C GLY A 153 4.75 -4.48 -6.82
N LYS A 154 3.97 -3.40 -6.84
CA LYS A 154 4.05 -2.36 -7.87
C LYS A 154 4.45 -1.03 -7.27
N VAL A 155 5.36 -0.32 -7.95
CA VAL A 155 5.79 1.01 -7.53
C VAL A 155 4.70 2.02 -7.87
N ILE A 156 4.14 2.67 -6.87
CA ILE A 156 3.12 3.70 -7.08
C ILE A 156 3.70 5.11 -7.01
N SER A 157 4.88 5.27 -6.41
CA SER A 157 5.58 6.55 -6.32
C SER A 157 7.05 6.29 -6.02
N ALA A 158 7.93 7.20 -6.48
CA ALA A 158 9.37 7.10 -6.22
C ALA A 158 9.94 8.51 -5.96
N PRO A 159 9.61 9.12 -4.80
CA PRO A 159 10.05 10.48 -4.50
C PRO A 159 11.53 10.55 -4.14
N VAL A 160 12.13 11.73 -4.37
CA VAL A 160 13.49 12.03 -3.93
C VAL A 160 13.48 12.48 -2.48
N ILE A 161 14.43 11.99 -1.70
CA ILE A 161 14.58 12.39 -0.29
C ILE A 161 15.27 13.75 -0.25
N GLN A 162 14.53 14.82 0.00
CA GLN A 162 15.06 16.18 0.03
C GLN A 162 15.61 16.55 1.40
N SER A 163 15.05 15.98 2.46
CA SER A 163 15.47 16.21 3.84
C SER A 163 15.11 15.01 4.69
N ALA A 164 15.74 14.91 5.85
CA ALA A 164 15.39 13.87 6.81
C ALA A 164 13.95 14.05 7.27
N ILE A 165 13.17 12.97 7.26
CA ILE A 165 11.76 12.98 7.67
C ILE A 165 11.68 12.41 9.09
N THR A 166 11.69 13.31 10.09
CA THR A 166 11.78 12.93 11.49
C THR A 166 10.44 12.99 12.23
N GLY A 167 9.41 13.55 11.60
CA GLY A 167 8.09 13.73 12.22
C GLY A 167 7.20 12.51 12.23
N GLY A 168 7.62 11.41 11.59
CA GLY A 168 6.85 10.17 11.54
C GLY A 168 5.66 10.21 10.61
N ASN A 169 5.57 11.20 9.74
CA ASN A 169 4.48 11.31 8.77
C ASN A 169 5.02 11.63 7.38
N GLY A 170 4.18 11.42 6.37
CA GLY A 170 4.56 11.69 4.99
C GLY A 170 3.34 11.67 4.08
N GLN A 171 3.59 11.81 2.78
CA GLN A 171 2.55 11.81 1.76
C GLN A 171 2.93 10.87 0.62
N ILE A 172 1.93 10.17 0.09
CA ILE A 172 2.05 9.41 -1.14
C ILE A 172 1.39 10.25 -2.24
N SER A 173 2.18 10.72 -3.20
CA SER A 173 1.68 11.42 -4.37
C SER A 173 1.77 10.51 -5.59
N GLY A 174 0.92 10.73 -6.57
CA GLY A 174 0.90 9.92 -7.79
C GLY A 174 -0.30 10.29 -8.64
N SER A 175 -0.65 9.40 -9.56
CA SER A 175 -1.79 9.61 -10.47
C SER A 175 -3.10 9.21 -9.79
N PHE A 176 -3.46 9.91 -8.70
CA PHE A 176 -4.68 9.62 -7.96
C PHE A 176 -5.84 10.51 -8.38
N THR A 177 -7.03 9.92 -8.39
CA THR A 177 -8.28 10.69 -8.27
C THR A 177 -8.61 10.82 -6.79
N PRO A 178 -9.52 11.76 -6.41
CA PRO A 178 -9.92 11.83 -5.00
C PRO A 178 -10.48 10.50 -4.48
N GLN A 179 -11.21 9.76 -5.32
CA GLN A 179 -11.77 8.47 -4.94
C GLN A 179 -10.68 7.40 -4.78
N SER A 180 -9.73 7.30 -5.73
CA SER A 180 -8.69 6.29 -5.64
C SER A 180 -7.75 6.55 -4.47
N ALA A 181 -7.46 7.81 -4.15
CA ALA A 181 -6.66 8.17 -2.98
C ALA A 181 -7.40 7.81 -1.69
N ASN A 182 -8.70 8.05 -1.62
CA ASN A 182 -9.52 7.68 -0.47
C ASN A 182 -9.58 6.16 -0.29
N ASP A 183 -9.73 5.41 -1.38
CA ASP A 183 -9.74 3.94 -1.33
C ASP A 183 -8.42 3.40 -0.82
N LEU A 184 -7.30 3.95 -1.29
CA LEU A 184 -5.98 3.57 -0.78
C LEU A 184 -5.83 3.88 0.71
N ALA A 185 -6.28 5.05 1.14
CA ALA A 185 -6.25 5.42 2.56
C ALA A 185 -7.05 4.43 3.42
N ILE A 186 -8.21 4.00 2.94
CA ILE A 186 -9.03 2.99 3.63
C ILE A 186 -8.26 1.67 3.75
N LEU A 187 -7.64 1.22 2.67
CA LEU A 187 -6.85 -0.03 2.68
C LEU A 187 -5.70 0.05 3.66
N LEU A 188 -5.01 1.18 3.70
CA LEU A 188 -3.86 1.36 4.60
C LEU A 188 -4.28 1.44 6.07
N ARG A 189 -5.40 2.11 6.37
CA ARG A 189 -5.93 2.16 7.75
C ARG A 189 -6.40 0.81 8.24
N ALA A 190 -7.09 0.07 7.38
CA ALA A 190 -7.64 -1.24 7.73
C ALA A 190 -6.57 -2.33 7.85
N GLY A 191 -5.47 -2.16 7.12
CA GLY A 191 -4.35 -3.09 7.12
C GLY A 191 -4.34 -4.04 5.94
N ALA A 192 -3.18 -4.66 5.73
CA ALA A 192 -2.99 -5.62 4.64
C ALA A 192 -3.60 -6.98 5.00
N LEU A 193 -4.20 -7.62 4.01
CA LEU A 193 -4.67 -9.00 4.18
C LEU A 193 -3.47 -9.95 4.24
N PRO A 194 -3.53 -11.01 5.07
CA PRO A 194 -2.42 -11.97 5.14
C PRO A 194 -2.20 -12.75 3.86
N ALA A 195 -3.24 -12.87 3.01
CA ALA A 195 -3.14 -13.56 1.73
C ALA A 195 -4.19 -12.98 0.78
N PRO A 196 -3.97 -13.06 -0.56
CA PRO A 196 -4.97 -12.60 -1.50
C PRO A 196 -6.27 -13.39 -1.37
N LEU A 197 -7.39 -12.69 -1.45
CA LEU A 197 -8.71 -13.31 -1.43
C LEU A 197 -9.21 -13.44 -2.87
N LYS A 198 -9.71 -14.62 -3.18
CA LYS A 198 -10.41 -14.84 -4.43
C LYS A 198 -11.86 -14.39 -4.23
N VAL A 199 -12.25 -13.34 -4.93
CA VAL A 199 -13.59 -12.79 -4.81
C VAL A 199 -14.51 -13.47 -5.83
N GLU A 200 -15.53 -14.16 -5.31
CA GLU A 200 -16.57 -14.76 -6.13
C GLU A 200 -17.84 -13.95 -5.98
N GLN A 201 -18.44 -13.59 -7.12
CA GLN A 201 -19.67 -12.83 -7.12
C GLN A 201 -20.85 -13.77 -6.96
N GLN A 202 -21.65 -13.54 -5.91
CA GLN A 202 -22.92 -14.22 -5.76
C GLN A 202 -24.04 -13.29 -6.19
N SER A 203 -24.80 -13.73 -7.14
CA SER A 203 -25.98 -13.01 -7.59
C SER A 203 -27.18 -13.28 -6.67
#